data_ab76d025a4550a3288b3652900ce4429
#
_entry.id   ab76d025a4550a3288b3652900ce4429
#
_cell.length_a   1.000
_cell.length_b   1.000
_cell.length_c   1.000
_cell.angle_alpha   90.00
_cell.angle_beta   90.00
_cell.angle_gamma   90.00
#
_symmetry.space_group_name_H-M   'P 1'
#
loop_
_entity.id
_entity.type
_entity.pdbx_description
1 polymer ?
#
loop_
_entity_poly.entity_id
_entity_poly.type
_entity_poly.pdbx_seq_one_letter_code
_entity_poly.pdbx_strand_id
1 'polypeptide(L)'
;MIPLLAELRRAETKPQRLHSFWKSLPLPLKRAAILLGKALLLAHLGLFLAILVFSLLYSFLNPPATSLMLYRRLFNNQKLRPVKFVPLSKIPRSVRQMLIKVEDYKFYEHAGIDLQAIKDAWEVNRAIGYNLYGGSTLTQQLARTLFLYPRKTYLRKYLEALVALEMDLVMKKDRLLELYFNYAEW
;
A
#
# COMPACT_ATOMS: atom_id res chain seq x y z
N MET A 1 -29.40 29.89 -13.71
CA MET A 1 -29.56 29.80 -12.24
C MET A 1 -30.35 28.58 -11.77
N ILE A 2 -31.03 27.83 -12.64
CA ILE A 2 -31.91 26.67 -12.29
C ILE A 2 -31.18 25.30 -12.23
N PRO A 3 -30.12 25.00 -13.02
CA PRO A 3 -29.49 23.66 -12.97
C PRO A 3 -28.73 23.36 -11.67
N LEU A 4 -28.04 24.35 -11.08
CA LEU A 4 -27.23 24.21 -9.87
C LEU A 4 -28.09 23.87 -8.64
N LEU A 5 -29.31 24.45 -8.53
CA LEU A 5 -30.25 24.15 -7.44
C LEU A 5 -30.83 22.74 -7.55
N ALA A 6 -30.98 22.20 -8.77
CA ALA A 6 -31.42 20.84 -9.00
C ALA A 6 -30.34 19.81 -8.62
N GLU A 7 -29.05 20.12 -8.88
CA GLU A 7 -27.93 19.28 -8.43
C GLU A 7 -27.76 19.30 -6.91
N LEU A 8 -27.88 20.46 -6.27
CA LEU A 8 -27.83 20.55 -4.80
C LEU A 8 -28.99 19.79 -4.15
N ARG A 9 -30.21 19.85 -4.68
CA ARG A 9 -31.33 19.01 -4.21
C ARG A 9 -31.11 17.51 -4.43
N ARG A 10 -30.41 17.10 -5.50
CA ARG A 10 -30.02 15.69 -5.72
C ARG A 10 -28.95 15.24 -4.73
N ALA A 11 -28.02 16.11 -4.34
CA ALA A 11 -27.01 15.81 -3.32
C ALA A 11 -27.63 15.65 -1.91
N GLU A 12 -28.63 16.47 -1.57
CA GLU A 12 -29.35 16.37 -0.29
C GLU A 12 -30.22 15.11 -0.15
N THR A 13 -30.63 14.48 -1.24
CA THR A 13 -31.49 13.28 -1.20
C THR A 13 -30.73 11.96 -1.00
N LYS A 14 -29.41 11.92 -1.27
CA LYS A 14 -28.60 10.69 -1.11
C LYS A 14 -28.56 10.15 0.34
N PRO A 15 -28.26 10.94 1.37
CA PRO A 15 -28.26 10.45 2.75
C PRO A 15 -29.65 10.02 3.24
N GLN A 16 -30.71 10.71 2.81
CA GLN A 16 -32.08 10.35 3.15
C GLN A 16 -32.50 9.01 2.54
N ARG A 17 -32.11 8.71 1.30
CA ARG A 17 -32.36 7.42 0.64
C ARG A 17 -31.64 6.26 1.32
N LEU A 18 -30.38 6.44 1.71
CA LEU A 18 -29.61 5.43 2.45
C LEU A 18 -30.25 5.16 3.82
N HIS A 19 -30.66 6.20 4.51
CA HIS A 19 -31.32 6.08 5.82
C HIS A 19 -32.66 5.37 5.73
N SER A 20 -33.50 5.69 4.72
CA SER A 20 -34.79 5.03 4.48
C SER A 20 -34.61 3.57 4.08
N PHE A 21 -33.63 3.27 3.21
CA PHE A 21 -33.26 1.91 2.84
C PHE A 21 -32.82 1.10 4.06
N TRP A 22 -31.94 1.68 4.90
CA TRP A 22 -31.54 1.01 6.13
C TRP A 22 -32.70 0.72 7.06
N LYS A 23 -33.63 1.67 7.20
CA LYS A 23 -34.84 1.46 8.02
C LYS A 23 -35.73 0.34 7.49
N SER A 24 -35.86 0.18 6.19
CA SER A 24 -36.70 -0.83 5.54
C SER A 24 -36.17 -2.25 5.59
N LEU A 25 -34.85 -2.43 5.88
CA LEU A 25 -34.26 -3.75 5.96
C LEU A 25 -34.81 -4.58 7.12
N PRO A 26 -35.09 -5.88 6.92
CA PRO A 26 -35.45 -6.80 7.99
C PRO A 26 -34.39 -6.87 9.09
N LEU A 27 -34.84 -7.05 10.33
CA LEU A 27 -33.94 -7.08 11.50
C LEU A 27 -32.77 -8.08 11.37
N PRO A 28 -32.96 -9.30 10.84
CA PRO A 28 -31.83 -10.23 10.66
C PRO A 28 -30.78 -9.72 9.66
N LEU A 29 -31.19 -9.05 8.58
CA LEU A 29 -30.24 -8.45 7.63
C LEU A 29 -29.48 -7.27 8.22
N LYS A 30 -30.12 -6.44 9.04
CA LYS A 30 -29.42 -5.38 9.81
C LYS A 30 -28.36 -5.96 10.74
N ARG A 31 -28.74 -7.00 11.50
CA ARG A 31 -27.79 -7.69 12.41
C ARG A 31 -26.62 -8.28 11.63
N ALA A 32 -26.87 -8.96 10.51
CA ALA A 32 -25.82 -9.54 9.67
C ALA A 32 -24.89 -8.46 9.10
N ALA A 33 -25.41 -7.34 8.62
CA ALA A 33 -24.62 -6.22 8.11
C ALA A 33 -23.75 -5.58 9.21
N ILE A 34 -24.29 -5.40 10.42
CA ILE A 34 -23.52 -4.89 11.57
C ILE A 34 -22.42 -5.87 11.98
N LEU A 35 -22.71 -7.17 12.04
CA LEU A 35 -21.73 -8.19 12.38
C LEU A 35 -20.60 -8.26 11.33
N LEU A 36 -20.97 -8.21 10.05
CA LEU A 36 -19.99 -8.15 8.95
C LEU A 36 -19.11 -6.90 9.06
N GLY A 37 -19.72 -5.73 9.30
CA GLY A 37 -18.96 -4.48 9.50
C GLY A 37 -17.99 -4.55 10.67
N LYS A 38 -18.43 -5.12 11.81
CA LYS A 38 -17.55 -5.36 12.97
C LYS A 38 -16.42 -6.34 12.66
N ALA A 39 -16.72 -7.44 11.96
CA ALA A 39 -15.71 -8.42 11.57
C ALA A 39 -14.66 -7.83 10.63
N LEU A 40 -15.09 -7.04 9.63
CA LEU A 40 -14.18 -6.32 8.74
C LEU A 40 -13.32 -5.30 9.49
N LEU A 41 -13.90 -4.54 10.41
CA LEU A 41 -13.16 -3.58 11.23
C LEU A 41 -12.11 -4.29 12.10
N LEU A 42 -12.49 -5.38 12.77
CA LEU A 42 -11.56 -6.16 13.58
C LEU A 42 -10.45 -6.80 12.73
N ALA A 43 -10.77 -7.28 11.54
CA ALA A 43 -9.78 -7.82 10.60
C ALA A 43 -8.79 -6.74 10.14
N HIS A 44 -9.26 -5.53 9.83
CA HIS A 44 -8.39 -4.40 9.48
C HIS A 44 -7.51 -3.97 10.65
N LEU A 45 -8.08 -3.87 11.85
CA LEU A 45 -7.31 -3.53 13.06
C LEU A 45 -6.26 -4.59 13.39
N GLY A 46 -6.61 -5.87 13.29
CA GLY A 46 -5.67 -6.98 13.48
C GLY A 46 -4.53 -6.96 12.48
N LEU A 47 -4.84 -6.72 11.19
CA LEU A 47 -3.84 -6.60 10.13
C LEU A 47 -2.92 -5.39 10.38
N PHE A 48 -3.50 -4.22 10.70
CA PHE A 48 -2.76 -3.02 11.04
C PHE A 48 -1.78 -3.27 12.20
N LEU A 49 -2.26 -3.82 13.31
CA LEU A 49 -1.41 -4.11 14.46
C LEU A 49 -0.30 -5.11 14.14
N ALA A 50 -0.60 -6.16 13.38
CA ALA A 50 0.40 -7.13 12.96
C ALA A 50 1.50 -6.49 12.10
N ILE A 51 1.13 -5.68 11.11
CA ILE A 51 2.08 -4.98 10.24
C ILE A 51 2.90 -3.96 11.05
N LEU A 52 2.26 -3.23 11.97
CA LEU A 52 2.95 -2.29 12.84
C LEU A 52 4.02 -2.99 13.70
N VAL A 53 3.68 -4.12 14.31
CA VAL A 53 4.63 -4.93 15.10
C VAL A 53 5.80 -5.41 14.23
N PHE A 54 5.52 -6.01 13.06
CA PHE A 54 6.60 -6.45 12.16
C PHE A 54 7.42 -5.29 11.63
N SER A 55 6.82 -4.15 11.32
CA SER A 55 7.54 -2.95 10.89
C SER A 55 8.47 -2.43 11.99
N LEU A 56 8.01 -2.40 13.25
CA LEU A 56 8.84 -2.07 14.40
C LEU A 56 10.00 -3.07 14.57
N LEU A 57 9.74 -4.36 14.47
CA LEU A 57 10.79 -5.38 14.52
C LEU A 57 11.81 -5.20 13.39
N TYR A 58 11.35 -4.96 12.17
CA TYR A 58 12.21 -4.78 11.00
C TYR A 58 12.95 -3.43 10.97
N SER A 59 12.59 -2.49 11.85
CA SER A 59 13.41 -1.30 12.09
C SER A 59 14.80 -1.66 12.64
N PHE A 60 14.92 -2.78 13.34
CA PHE A 60 16.15 -3.23 14.01
C PHE A 60 16.66 -4.58 13.51
N LEU A 61 15.74 -5.47 13.11
CA LEU A 61 16.07 -6.83 12.68
C LEU A 61 15.91 -6.96 11.16
N ASN A 62 16.69 -7.85 10.56
CA ASN A 62 16.52 -8.18 9.15
C ASN A 62 15.43 -9.24 8.98
N PRO A 63 14.46 -9.04 8.06
CA PRO A 63 13.47 -10.07 7.75
C PRO A 63 14.12 -11.40 7.36
N PRO A 64 13.78 -12.53 7.98
CA PRO A 64 14.33 -13.84 7.61
C PRO A 64 13.82 -14.31 6.24
N ALA A 65 12.62 -13.88 5.87
CA ALA A 65 11.97 -14.12 4.58
C ALA A 65 10.94 -13.04 4.32
N THR A 66 10.62 -12.81 3.03
CA THR A 66 9.54 -11.91 2.62
C THR A 66 8.28 -12.72 2.27
N SER A 67 7.12 -12.07 2.28
CA SER A 67 5.88 -12.70 1.81
C SER A 67 5.98 -13.19 0.38
N LEU A 68 6.69 -12.45 -0.47
CA LEU A 68 6.95 -12.83 -1.86
C LEU A 68 7.82 -14.08 -1.97
N MET A 69 8.87 -14.21 -1.16
CA MET A 69 9.67 -15.44 -1.08
C MET A 69 8.84 -16.64 -0.64
N LEU A 70 8.01 -16.46 0.41
CA LEU A 70 7.12 -17.51 0.89
C LEU A 70 6.08 -17.91 -0.17
N TYR A 71 5.48 -16.91 -0.84
CA TYR A 71 4.56 -17.17 -1.95
C TYR A 71 5.20 -18.01 -3.05
N ARG A 72 6.41 -17.66 -3.49
CA ARG A 72 7.15 -18.38 -4.54
C ARG A 72 7.50 -19.80 -4.12
N ARG A 73 7.87 -19.99 -2.86
CA ARG A 73 8.12 -21.33 -2.32
C ARG A 73 6.87 -22.20 -2.35
N LEU A 74 5.73 -21.64 -1.93
CA LEU A 74 4.49 -22.41 -1.77
C LEU A 74 3.77 -22.68 -3.10
N PHE A 75 3.77 -21.70 -4.00
CA PHE A 75 2.98 -21.76 -5.23
C PHE A 75 3.81 -22.01 -6.49
N ASN A 76 5.07 -21.62 -6.51
CA ASN A 76 5.95 -21.75 -7.68
C ASN A 76 7.06 -22.80 -7.47
N ASN A 77 7.03 -23.52 -6.35
CA ASN A 77 8.02 -24.55 -5.97
C ASN A 77 9.49 -24.07 -6.02
N GLN A 78 9.72 -22.80 -5.77
CA GLN A 78 11.07 -22.22 -5.78
C GLN A 78 11.76 -22.46 -4.44
N LYS A 79 13.03 -22.85 -4.47
CA LYS A 79 13.85 -22.98 -3.26
C LYS A 79 14.16 -21.59 -2.70
N LEU A 80 13.90 -21.37 -1.40
CA LEU A 80 14.33 -20.15 -0.72
C LEU A 80 15.86 -20.14 -0.61
N ARG A 81 16.46 -19.04 -1.06
CA ARG A 81 17.88 -18.77 -0.85
C ARG A 81 18.03 -17.79 0.30
N PRO A 82 19.00 -17.99 1.22
CA PRO A 82 19.25 -17.02 2.27
C PRO A 82 19.71 -15.69 1.68
N VAL A 83 19.16 -14.61 2.18
CA VAL A 83 19.55 -13.26 1.75
C VAL A 83 20.92 -12.93 2.35
N LYS A 84 21.89 -12.61 1.50
CA LYS A 84 23.16 -12.04 1.93
C LYS A 84 22.96 -10.55 2.17
N PHE A 85 22.62 -10.20 3.39
CA PHE A 85 22.30 -8.82 3.74
C PHE A 85 23.51 -7.90 3.61
N VAL A 86 23.34 -6.79 2.90
CA VAL A 86 24.35 -5.75 2.68
C VAL A 86 23.90 -4.49 3.41
N PRO A 87 24.63 -4.00 4.42
CA PRO A 87 24.33 -2.74 5.08
C PRO A 87 24.34 -1.56 4.11
N LEU A 88 23.47 -0.57 4.32
CA LEU A 88 23.36 0.61 3.46
C LEU A 88 24.70 1.35 3.32
N SER A 89 25.52 1.37 4.37
CA SER A 89 26.85 1.98 4.36
C SER A 89 27.81 1.36 3.36
N LYS A 90 27.61 0.08 2.98
CA LYS A 90 28.41 -0.62 1.96
C LYS A 90 27.91 -0.41 0.53
N ILE A 91 26.73 0.18 0.36
CA ILE A 91 26.17 0.48 -0.96
C ILE A 91 26.69 1.87 -1.39
N PRO A 92 27.34 2.01 -2.56
CA PRO A 92 27.88 3.28 -3.02
C PRO A 92 26.81 4.38 -3.05
N ARG A 93 27.17 5.59 -2.64
CA ARG A 93 26.25 6.74 -2.62
C ARG A 93 25.63 7.01 -3.99
N SER A 94 26.43 6.88 -5.05
CA SER A 94 25.97 7.07 -6.44
C SER A 94 24.85 6.08 -6.80
N VAL A 95 24.97 4.82 -6.40
CA VAL A 95 23.95 3.79 -6.66
C VAL A 95 22.64 4.10 -5.91
N ARG A 96 22.75 4.51 -4.63
CA ARG A 96 21.58 4.92 -3.83
C ARG A 96 20.87 6.12 -4.46
N GLN A 97 21.63 7.14 -4.86
CA GLN A 97 21.08 8.34 -5.49
C GLN A 97 20.46 8.05 -6.86
N MET A 98 21.08 7.16 -7.66
CA MET A 98 20.53 6.76 -8.96
C MET A 98 19.20 6.04 -8.79
N LEU A 99 19.10 5.09 -7.87
CA LEU A 99 17.85 4.39 -7.58
C LEU A 99 16.73 5.37 -7.18
N ILE A 100 17.01 6.25 -6.21
CA ILE A 100 16.05 7.24 -5.72
C ILE A 100 15.61 8.16 -6.87
N LYS A 101 16.54 8.63 -7.69
CA LYS A 101 16.24 9.53 -8.80
C LYS A 101 15.34 8.88 -9.87
N VAL A 102 15.51 7.58 -10.10
CA VAL A 102 14.76 6.85 -11.14
C VAL A 102 13.42 6.36 -10.65
N GLU A 103 13.36 5.80 -9.43
CA GLU A 103 12.17 5.12 -8.90
C GLU A 103 11.29 6.04 -8.05
N ASP A 104 11.89 6.99 -7.31
CA ASP A 104 11.16 7.77 -6.31
C ASP A 104 11.97 9.01 -5.89
N TYR A 105 12.05 10.01 -6.77
CA TYR A 105 12.95 11.16 -6.59
C TYR A 105 12.67 12.00 -5.34
N LYS A 106 11.45 11.93 -4.78
CA LYS A 106 11.02 12.56 -3.51
C LYS A 106 11.04 11.61 -2.32
N PHE A 107 11.74 10.49 -2.38
CA PHE A 107 11.74 9.44 -1.35
C PHE A 107 11.89 9.96 0.07
N TYR A 108 12.73 10.94 0.30
CA TYR A 108 12.97 11.53 1.64
C TYR A 108 11.93 12.59 2.04
N GLU A 109 11.05 13.02 1.15
CA GLU A 109 10.13 14.14 1.37
C GLU A 109 8.70 13.69 1.71
N HIS A 110 8.25 12.53 1.20
CA HIS A 110 6.90 12.02 1.43
C HIS A 110 6.85 10.98 2.56
N ALA A 111 5.65 10.74 3.09
CA ALA A 111 5.37 9.75 4.14
C ALA A 111 4.86 8.42 3.56
N GLY A 112 5.72 7.69 2.83
CA GLY A 112 5.40 6.36 2.27
C GLY A 112 4.62 6.39 0.95
N ILE A 113 3.88 7.45 0.65
CA ILE A 113 3.11 7.64 -0.59
C ILE A 113 3.41 9.03 -1.16
N ASP A 114 3.62 9.13 -2.46
CA ASP A 114 3.67 10.40 -3.19
C ASP A 114 2.40 10.57 -4.03
N LEU A 115 1.45 11.36 -3.51
CA LEU A 115 0.19 11.64 -4.20
C LEU A 115 0.40 12.45 -5.48
N GLN A 116 1.43 13.31 -5.52
CA GLN A 116 1.75 14.09 -6.72
C GLN A 116 2.28 13.19 -7.82
N ALA A 117 3.20 12.26 -7.51
CA ALA A 117 3.71 11.29 -8.47
C ALA A 117 2.60 10.39 -9.02
N ILE A 118 1.61 10.00 -8.19
CA ILE A 118 0.44 9.24 -8.66
C ILE A 118 -0.38 10.06 -9.65
N LYS A 119 -0.63 11.32 -9.34
CA LYS A 119 -1.38 12.22 -10.22
C LYS A 119 -0.66 12.46 -11.54
N ASP A 120 0.64 12.76 -11.48
CA ASP A 120 1.47 13.03 -12.66
C ASP A 120 1.53 11.79 -13.58
N ALA A 121 1.74 10.59 -13.01
CA ALA A 121 1.72 9.33 -13.74
C ALA A 121 0.35 9.08 -14.41
N TRP A 122 -0.75 9.39 -13.72
CA TRP A 122 -2.09 9.24 -14.29
C TRP A 122 -2.34 10.21 -15.44
N GLU A 123 -1.94 11.48 -15.31
CA GLU A 123 -2.10 12.50 -16.35
C GLU A 123 -1.29 12.12 -17.60
N VAL A 124 -0.04 11.73 -17.45
CA VAL A 124 0.82 11.29 -18.56
C VAL A 124 0.25 10.05 -19.25
N ASN A 125 -0.11 9.00 -18.48
CA ASN A 125 -0.68 7.79 -19.03
C ASN A 125 -1.98 8.04 -19.79
N ARG A 126 -2.81 8.96 -19.28
CA ARG A 126 -4.03 9.38 -19.97
C ARG A 126 -3.73 10.11 -21.29
N ALA A 127 -2.70 10.96 -21.32
CA ALA A 127 -2.31 11.72 -22.51
C ALA A 127 -1.76 10.80 -23.61
N ILE A 128 -0.97 9.77 -23.24
CA ILE A 128 -0.38 8.82 -24.21
C ILE A 128 -1.30 7.64 -24.54
N GLY A 129 -2.41 7.43 -23.81
CA GLY A 129 -3.41 6.39 -24.06
C GLY A 129 -3.06 5.00 -23.53
N TYR A 130 -1.97 4.81 -22.82
CA TYR A 130 -1.57 3.54 -22.19
C TYR A 130 -0.78 3.73 -20.90
N ASN A 131 -0.70 2.66 -20.06
CA ASN A 131 -0.04 2.71 -18.78
C ASN A 131 1.46 2.44 -18.90
N LEU A 132 2.25 3.50 -19.06
CA LEU A 132 3.71 3.45 -19.13
C LEU A 132 4.35 3.85 -17.78
N TYR A 133 3.86 4.91 -17.16
CA TYR A 133 4.44 5.46 -15.94
C TYR A 133 3.74 4.95 -14.68
N GLY A 134 4.51 4.62 -13.66
CA GLY A 134 4.03 4.23 -12.34
C GLY A 134 4.25 5.34 -11.32
N GLY A 135 3.25 5.61 -10.47
CA GLY A 135 3.37 6.53 -9.35
C GLY A 135 3.58 5.82 -8.01
N SER A 136 4.23 4.65 -8.01
CA SER A 136 4.47 3.89 -6.76
C SER A 136 5.83 4.24 -6.19
N THR A 137 5.88 4.56 -4.88
CA THR A 137 7.10 4.88 -4.15
C THR A 137 7.94 3.63 -3.85
N LEU A 138 9.24 3.82 -3.50
CA LEU A 138 10.11 2.76 -3.00
C LEU A 138 9.53 2.06 -1.76
N THR A 139 8.90 2.83 -0.86
CA THR A 139 8.23 2.27 0.33
C THR A 139 7.05 1.38 -0.06
N GLN A 140 6.23 1.76 -1.06
CA GLN A 140 5.13 0.93 -1.56
C GLN A 140 5.64 -0.36 -2.21
N GLN A 141 6.72 -0.29 -2.97
CA GLN A 141 7.33 -1.46 -3.59
C GLN A 141 7.89 -2.42 -2.52
N LEU A 142 8.55 -1.88 -1.50
CA LEU A 142 9.04 -2.66 -0.36
C LEU A 142 7.90 -3.28 0.45
N ALA A 143 6.83 -2.53 0.73
CA ALA A 143 5.62 -3.01 1.42
C ALA A 143 5.02 -4.23 0.70
N ARG A 144 4.91 -4.15 -0.62
CA ARG A 144 4.47 -5.27 -1.45
C ARG A 144 5.35 -6.50 -1.28
N THR A 145 6.66 -6.32 -1.30
CA THR A 145 7.62 -7.43 -1.20
C THR A 145 7.63 -8.09 0.17
N LEU A 146 7.61 -7.28 1.24
CA LEU A 146 7.70 -7.77 2.61
C LEU A 146 6.40 -8.43 3.10
N PHE A 147 5.24 -7.86 2.78
CA PHE A 147 3.98 -8.19 3.46
C PHE A 147 2.85 -8.67 2.55
N LEU A 148 2.93 -8.44 1.23
CA LEU A 148 1.80 -8.70 0.34
C LEU A 148 2.13 -9.77 -0.71
N TYR A 149 1.11 -10.12 -1.48
CA TYR A 149 1.21 -11.11 -2.54
C TYR A 149 1.35 -10.44 -3.94
N PRO A 150 1.90 -11.14 -4.95
CA PRO A 150 2.30 -10.53 -6.22
C PRO A 150 1.14 -10.20 -7.18
N ARG A 151 -0.11 -10.67 -6.93
CA ARG A 151 -1.24 -10.45 -7.83
C ARG A 151 -1.61 -8.96 -7.94
N LYS A 152 -1.87 -8.49 -9.16
CA LYS A 152 -2.31 -7.11 -9.44
C LYS A 152 -3.81 -6.98 -9.22
N THR A 153 -4.25 -6.54 -8.03
CA THR A 153 -5.65 -6.25 -7.69
C THR A 153 -5.76 -4.89 -7.00
N TYR A 154 -6.92 -4.24 -7.12
CA TYR A 154 -7.17 -2.96 -6.43
C TYR A 154 -7.07 -3.09 -4.91
N LEU A 155 -7.59 -4.20 -4.35
CA LEU A 155 -7.48 -4.47 -2.90
C LEU A 155 -6.01 -4.55 -2.46
N ARG A 156 -5.17 -5.27 -3.22
CA ARG A 156 -3.74 -5.32 -2.91
C ARG A 156 -3.10 -3.93 -2.99
N LYS A 157 -3.47 -3.11 -4.00
CA LYS A 157 -2.90 -1.75 -4.12
C LYS A 157 -3.34 -0.84 -2.97
N TYR A 158 -4.57 -0.99 -2.50
CA TYR A 158 -5.06 -0.32 -1.29
C TYR A 158 -4.24 -0.74 -0.05
N LEU A 159 -4.07 -2.05 0.17
CA LEU A 159 -3.27 -2.56 1.28
C LEU A 159 -1.80 -2.13 1.18
N GLU A 160 -1.22 -2.12 -0.02
CA GLU A 160 0.14 -1.64 -0.26
C GLU A 160 0.33 -0.19 0.19
N ALA A 161 -0.65 0.67 -0.08
CA ALA A 161 -0.63 2.06 0.36
C ALA A 161 -0.70 2.17 1.88
N LEU A 162 -1.61 1.43 2.54
CA LEU A 162 -1.73 1.43 4.01
C LEU A 162 -0.44 0.93 4.67
N VAL A 163 0.09 -0.20 4.21
CA VAL A 163 1.34 -0.78 4.74
C VAL A 163 2.52 0.17 4.55
N ALA A 164 2.60 0.85 3.39
CA ALA A 164 3.67 1.82 3.14
C ALA A 164 3.61 3.02 4.09
N LEU A 165 2.41 3.52 4.41
CA LEU A 165 2.23 4.57 5.42
C LEU A 165 2.67 4.10 6.81
N GLU A 166 2.29 2.88 7.22
CA GLU A 166 2.68 2.32 8.51
C GLU A 166 4.20 2.12 8.61
N MET A 167 4.82 1.58 7.56
CA MET A 167 6.27 1.38 7.51
C MET A 167 7.02 2.71 7.64
N ASP A 168 6.59 3.73 6.90
CA ASP A 168 7.23 5.05 6.89
C ASP A 168 7.05 5.79 8.22
N LEU A 169 5.96 5.51 8.95
CA LEU A 169 5.70 6.08 10.29
C LEU A 169 6.71 5.59 11.33
N VAL A 170 7.14 4.33 11.25
CA VAL A 170 7.96 3.68 12.30
C VAL A 170 9.40 3.40 11.89
N MET A 171 9.72 3.39 10.60
CA MET A 171 11.06 3.15 10.08
C MET A 171 11.71 4.43 9.57
N LYS A 172 12.99 4.61 9.84
CA LYS A 172 13.79 5.67 9.21
C LYS A 172 13.92 5.41 7.70
N LYS A 173 13.94 6.46 6.89
CA LYS A 173 14.11 6.40 5.43
C LYS A 173 15.31 5.57 5.01
N ASP A 174 16.46 5.74 5.68
CA ASP A 174 17.65 4.96 5.38
C ASP A 174 17.45 3.47 5.64
N ARG A 175 16.65 3.09 6.66
CA ARG A 175 16.31 1.70 6.91
C ARG A 175 15.38 1.13 5.85
N LEU A 176 14.39 1.89 5.40
CA LEU A 176 13.53 1.51 4.28
C LEU A 176 14.34 1.29 3.01
N LEU A 177 15.26 2.20 2.70
CA LEU A 177 16.16 2.08 1.55
C LEU A 177 17.08 0.87 1.67
N GLU A 178 17.64 0.60 2.85
CA GLU A 178 18.47 -0.55 3.14
C GLU A 178 17.74 -1.87 2.90
N LEU A 179 16.50 -1.98 3.43
CA LEU A 179 15.65 -3.14 3.20
C LEU A 179 15.27 -3.28 1.73
N TYR A 180 15.02 -2.18 1.04
CA TYR A 180 14.71 -2.21 -0.39
C TYR A 180 15.86 -2.82 -1.19
N PHE A 181 17.10 -2.38 -0.98
CA PHE A 181 18.28 -2.93 -1.67
C PHE A 181 18.48 -4.43 -1.43
N ASN A 182 18.07 -4.93 -0.28
CA ASN A 182 18.26 -6.33 0.11
C ASN A 182 17.11 -7.26 -0.29
N TYR A 183 15.89 -6.73 -0.43
CA TYR A 183 14.70 -7.56 -0.61
C TYR A 183 13.89 -7.24 -1.86
N ALA A 184 14.08 -6.10 -2.50
CA ALA A 184 13.42 -5.81 -3.77
C ALA A 184 13.91 -6.79 -4.85
N GLU A 185 13.00 -7.07 -5.80
CA GLU A 185 13.35 -7.88 -6.96
C GLU A 185 13.93 -6.98 -8.05
N TRP A 186 15.11 -7.33 -8.48
CA TRP A 186 15.84 -6.70 -9.56
C TRP A 186 15.69 -7.49 -10.85
#